data_c556c6cfbe696daf6aea1512be75f782
#
_entry.id   c556c6cfbe696daf6aea1512be75f782
#
_cell.length_a   1.000
_cell.length_b   1.000
_cell.length_c   1.000
_cell.angle_alpha   90.00
_cell.angle_beta   90.00
_cell.angle_gamma   90.00
#
_symmetry.space_group_name_H-M   'P 1'
#
loop_
_entity.id
_entity.type
_entity.pdbx_description
1 polymer ?
#
loop_
_entity_poly.entity_id
_entity_poly.type
_entity_poly.pdbx_seq_one_letter_code
_entity_poly.pdbx_strand_id
1 'polypeptide(L)'
;LNGVAGAYGRWFKNPYVRVVVGSCLVIGITLLLGTSDYMGAGAELIEKAVEEGQARPLDFFWKLALTALTMRAGFRGGEIVPSFCIGATFGCVMGNWLGLSPSICAACGMTAVFCGVTNCPITSILIAFEMFGFKGVSFYLIAVSISYAASGYYGLYKDQTIVYSKYKAKYVNKHTRF
;
A
#
# COMPACT_ATOMS: atom_id res chain seq x y z
N LEU A 1 -7.60 1.39 -7.87
CA LEU A 1 -7.45 2.83 -8.06
C LEU A 1 -8.07 3.31 -9.37
N ASN A 2 -7.79 2.67 -10.51
CA ASN A 2 -8.30 3.09 -11.83
C ASN A 2 -9.83 2.97 -11.99
N GLY A 3 -10.47 2.00 -11.35
CA GLY A 3 -11.94 1.87 -11.37
C GLY A 3 -12.66 3.05 -10.71
N VAL A 4 -12.14 3.52 -9.58
CA VAL A 4 -12.68 4.69 -8.86
C VAL A 4 -12.47 5.98 -9.67
N ALA A 5 -11.34 6.09 -10.37
CA ALA A 5 -11.08 7.22 -11.28
C ALA A 5 -12.08 7.32 -12.41
N GLY A 6 -12.45 6.18 -13.00
CA GLY A 6 -13.44 6.12 -14.08
C GLY A 6 -14.84 6.57 -13.62
N ALA A 7 -15.24 6.20 -12.42
CA ALA A 7 -16.51 6.61 -11.83
C ALA A 7 -16.54 8.12 -11.56
N TYR A 8 -15.52 8.66 -10.89
CA TYR A 8 -15.46 10.11 -10.60
C TYR A 8 -15.38 10.97 -11.87
N GLY A 9 -14.61 10.55 -12.90
CA GLY A 9 -14.48 11.29 -14.16
C GLY A 9 -15.75 11.31 -14.99
N ARG A 10 -16.59 10.28 -14.88
CA ARG A 10 -17.88 10.22 -15.57
C ARG A 10 -18.97 11.06 -14.91
N TRP A 11 -18.98 11.13 -13.58
CA TRP A 11 -20.07 11.75 -12.82
C TRP A 11 -19.82 13.23 -12.51
N PHE A 12 -18.56 13.64 -12.32
CA PHE A 12 -18.23 15.01 -11.91
C PHE A 12 -17.17 15.63 -12.83
N LYS A 13 -17.62 16.41 -13.81
CA LYS A 13 -16.75 17.18 -14.73
C LYS A 13 -16.05 18.35 -14.03
N ASN A 14 -16.66 18.90 -12.98
CA ASN A 14 -16.14 20.05 -12.24
C ASN A 14 -15.23 19.55 -11.10
N PRO A 15 -13.93 19.96 -11.06
CA PRO A 15 -12.97 19.50 -10.05
C PRO A 15 -13.35 19.92 -8.62
N TYR A 16 -13.97 21.08 -8.45
CA TYR A 16 -14.41 21.55 -7.12
C TYR A 16 -15.53 20.70 -6.53
N VAL A 17 -16.53 20.37 -7.35
CA VAL A 17 -17.63 19.48 -6.92
C VAL A 17 -17.09 18.10 -6.55
N ARG A 18 -16.12 17.60 -7.31
CA ARG A 18 -15.49 16.30 -7.06
C ARG A 18 -14.77 16.26 -5.69
N VAL A 19 -14.04 17.33 -5.33
CA VAL A 19 -13.38 17.43 -4.03
C VAL A 19 -14.40 17.47 -2.90
N VAL A 20 -15.44 18.29 -3.01
CA VAL A 20 -16.49 18.42 -1.97
C VAL A 20 -17.21 17.08 -1.76
N VAL A 21 -17.65 16.44 -2.83
CA VAL A 21 -18.32 15.13 -2.75
C VAL A 21 -17.39 14.07 -2.16
N GLY A 22 -16.13 14.05 -2.60
CA GLY A 22 -15.13 13.13 -2.05
C GLY A 22 -14.89 13.33 -0.55
N SER A 23 -14.80 14.59 -0.09
CA SER A 23 -14.67 14.91 1.34
C SER A 23 -15.88 14.44 2.13
N CYS A 24 -17.10 14.73 1.65
CA CYS A 24 -18.33 14.29 2.30
C CYS A 24 -18.42 12.77 2.42
N LEU A 25 -18.01 12.04 1.36
CA LEU A 25 -17.97 10.57 1.39
C LEU A 25 -16.96 10.04 2.41
N VAL A 26 -15.74 10.59 2.45
CA VAL A 26 -14.72 10.19 3.42
C VAL A 26 -15.19 10.45 4.84
N ILE A 27 -15.74 11.64 5.11
CA ILE A 27 -16.29 11.99 6.43
C ILE A 27 -17.44 11.05 6.80
N GLY A 28 -18.38 10.82 5.88
CA GLY A 28 -19.51 9.92 6.09
C GLY A 28 -19.07 8.49 6.44
N ILE A 29 -18.10 7.93 5.71
CA ILE A 29 -17.56 6.59 5.99
C ILE A 29 -16.84 6.57 7.34
N THR A 30 -16.05 7.61 7.66
CA THR A 30 -15.34 7.70 8.95
C THR A 30 -16.31 7.75 10.12
N LEU A 31 -17.40 8.51 10.00
CA LEU A 31 -18.46 8.58 11.04
C LEU A 31 -19.19 7.23 11.18
N LEU A 32 -19.46 6.54 10.08
CA LEU A 32 -20.08 5.21 10.12
C LEU A 32 -19.17 4.15 10.77
N LEU A 33 -17.86 4.25 10.55
CA LEU A 33 -16.88 3.35 11.16
C LEU A 33 -16.62 3.67 12.64
N GLY A 34 -16.98 4.89 13.10
CA GLY A 34 -16.79 5.32 14.48
C GLY A 34 -15.33 5.44 14.92
N THR A 35 -14.39 5.42 13.98
CA THR A 35 -12.94 5.52 14.25
C THR A 35 -12.28 6.48 13.26
N SER A 36 -11.30 7.23 13.76
CA SER A 36 -10.44 8.11 12.95
C SER A 36 -9.12 7.45 12.52
N ASP A 37 -8.88 6.20 12.90
CA ASP A 37 -7.62 5.47 12.69
C ASP A 37 -7.20 5.40 11.21
N TYR A 38 -8.17 5.42 10.30
CA TYR A 38 -7.92 5.34 8.85
C TYR A 38 -7.63 6.70 8.20
N MET A 39 -7.79 7.81 8.95
CA MET A 39 -7.50 9.15 8.45
C MET A 39 -5.98 9.40 8.44
N GLY A 40 -5.55 10.35 7.61
CA GLY A 40 -4.13 10.72 7.51
C GLY A 40 -3.24 9.58 7.00
N ALA A 41 -2.00 9.54 7.47
CA ALA A 41 -0.97 8.59 7.05
C ALA A 41 -1.24 7.15 7.52
N GLY A 42 -1.86 6.96 8.70
CA GLY A 42 -2.12 5.66 9.32
C GLY A 42 -0.91 5.12 10.09
N ALA A 43 -0.07 5.99 10.63
CA ALA A 43 1.10 5.60 11.42
C ALA A 43 0.72 4.77 12.65
N GLU A 44 -0.34 5.14 13.34
CA GLU A 44 -0.85 4.39 14.50
C GLU A 44 -1.26 2.95 14.15
N LEU A 45 -1.83 2.73 12.95
CA LEU A 45 -2.17 1.38 12.50
C LEU A 45 -0.94 0.55 12.18
N ILE A 46 0.13 1.19 11.65
CA ILE A 46 1.41 0.53 11.40
C ILE A 46 2.05 0.12 12.71
N GLU A 47 2.10 1.04 13.68
CA GLU A 47 2.67 0.82 15.01
C GLU A 47 1.96 -0.35 15.72
N LYS A 48 0.63 -0.32 15.80
CA LYS A 48 -0.18 -1.41 16.38
C LYS A 48 0.07 -2.75 15.67
N ALA A 49 0.15 -2.76 14.33
CA ALA A 49 0.37 -3.99 13.57
C ALA A 49 1.78 -4.57 13.77
N VAL A 50 2.80 -3.71 13.86
CA VAL A 50 4.20 -4.11 13.93
C VAL A 50 4.65 -4.37 15.37
N GLU A 51 4.32 -3.48 16.32
CA GLU A 51 4.78 -3.55 17.70
C GLU A 51 3.89 -4.45 18.55
N GLU A 52 2.56 -4.25 18.47
CA GLU A 52 1.61 -5.01 19.26
C GLU A 52 1.15 -6.31 18.59
N GLY A 53 1.39 -6.47 17.29
CA GLY A 53 0.92 -7.62 16.52
C GLY A 53 -0.61 -7.67 16.40
N GLN A 54 -1.27 -6.52 16.48
CA GLN A 54 -2.72 -6.41 16.46
C GLN A 54 -3.20 -5.61 15.25
N ALA A 55 -4.12 -6.18 14.50
CA ALA A 55 -4.84 -5.49 13.43
C ALA A 55 -6.24 -6.10 13.30
N ARG A 56 -7.22 -5.25 13.01
CA ARG A 56 -8.58 -5.71 12.71
C ARG A 56 -8.61 -6.33 11.31
N PRO A 57 -9.42 -7.37 11.07
CA PRO A 57 -9.43 -8.09 9.79
C PRO A 57 -9.67 -7.25 8.55
N LEU A 58 -10.33 -6.09 8.68
CA LEU A 58 -10.71 -5.22 7.57
C LEU A 58 -9.91 -3.90 7.51
N ASP A 59 -8.92 -3.70 8.39
CA ASP A 59 -8.15 -2.45 8.44
C ASP A 59 -7.46 -2.15 7.09
N PHE A 60 -6.84 -3.13 6.47
CA PHE A 60 -6.18 -2.98 5.16
C PHE A 60 -7.18 -2.58 4.06
N PHE A 61 -8.41 -3.12 4.11
CA PHE A 61 -9.43 -2.83 3.10
C PHE A 61 -9.97 -1.40 3.25
N TRP A 62 -10.33 -0.98 4.48
CA TRP A 62 -10.81 0.37 4.74
C TRP A 62 -9.75 1.41 4.43
N LYS A 63 -8.49 1.14 4.79
CA LYS A 63 -7.38 2.04 4.45
C LYS A 63 -7.20 2.17 2.95
N LEU A 64 -7.23 1.07 2.21
CA LEU A 64 -7.17 1.08 0.75
C LEU A 64 -8.32 1.86 0.13
N ALA A 65 -9.55 1.60 0.58
CA ALA A 65 -10.76 2.25 0.06
C ALA A 65 -10.74 3.76 0.29
N LEU A 66 -10.46 4.20 1.53
CA LEU A 66 -10.41 5.62 1.88
C LEU A 66 -9.27 6.34 1.16
N THR A 67 -8.09 5.73 1.05
CA THR A 67 -6.98 6.29 0.28
C THR A 67 -7.34 6.44 -1.20
N ALA A 68 -7.97 5.42 -1.79
CA ALA A 68 -8.42 5.47 -3.18
C ALA A 68 -9.46 6.58 -3.41
N LEU A 69 -10.43 6.73 -2.51
CA LEU A 69 -11.44 7.79 -2.57
C LEU A 69 -10.81 9.17 -2.47
N THR A 70 -9.94 9.38 -1.49
CA THR A 70 -9.26 10.66 -1.24
C THR A 70 -8.40 11.09 -2.44
N MET A 71 -7.53 10.20 -2.92
CA MET A 71 -6.64 10.50 -4.03
C MET A 71 -7.40 10.79 -5.33
N ARG A 72 -8.49 10.06 -5.59
CA ARG A 72 -9.30 10.24 -6.80
C ARG A 72 -10.30 11.41 -6.70
N ALA A 73 -10.63 11.86 -5.50
CA ALA A 73 -11.36 13.10 -5.31
C ALA A 73 -10.58 14.34 -5.78
N GLY A 74 -9.25 14.24 -5.87
CA GLY A 74 -8.36 15.32 -6.32
C GLY A 74 -7.48 15.89 -5.23
N PHE A 75 -7.48 15.29 -4.06
CA PHE A 75 -6.51 15.64 -3.02
C PHE A 75 -5.12 15.20 -3.44
N ARG A 76 -4.16 16.09 -3.24
CA ARG A 76 -2.75 15.77 -3.44
C ARG A 76 -2.19 15.21 -2.14
N GLY A 77 -1.69 13.97 -2.20
CA GLY A 77 -1.11 13.28 -1.05
C GLY A 77 -0.11 12.22 -1.51
N GLY A 78 0.68 11.67 -0.56
CA GLY A 78 1.57 10.55 -0.81
C GLY A 78 0.81 9.22 -0.80
N GLU A 79 1.08 8.36 -1.77
CA GLU A 79 0.53 7.00 -1.83
C GLU A 79 1.41 5.98 -1.10
N ILE A 80 2.65 6.35 -0.77
CA ILE A 80 3.67 5.46 -0.18
C ILE A 80 3.28 5.06 1.26
N VAL A 81 3.01 6.02 2.14
CA VAL A 81 2.71 5.72 3.55
C VAL A 81 1.39 4.95 3.72
N PRO A 82 0.30 5.29 3.02
CA PRO A 82 -0.87 4.42 2.98
C PRO A 82 -0.59 3.00 2.49
N SER A 83 0.32 2.80 1.52
CA SER A 83 0.69 1.47 1.08
C SER A 83 1.46 0.67 2.14
N PHE A 84 2.31 1.33 2.93
CA PHE A 84 2.92 0.73 4.11
C PHE A 84 1.87 0.25 5.11
N CYS A 85 0.90 1.09 5.42
CA CYS A 85 -0.17 0.76 6.35
C CYS A 85 -1.00 -0.44 5.86
N ILE A 86 -1.37 -0.46 4.58
CA ILE A 86 -2.10 -1.58 3.96
C ILE A 86 -1.29 -2.87 4.07
N GLY A 87 0.02 -2.81 3.75
CA GLY A 87 0.91 -3.96 3.83
C GLY A 87 1.10 -4.48 5.24
N ALA A 88 1.32 -3.58 6.22
CA ALA A 88 1.50 -3.94 7.63
C ALA A 88 0.24 -4.58 8.21
N THR A 89 -0.92 -3.95 8.03
CA THR A 89 -2.20 -4.47 8.57
C THR A 89 -2.60 -5.79 7.92
N PHE A 90 -2.44 -5.93 6.60
CA PHE A 90 -2.68 -7.19 5.92
C PHE A 90 -1.73 -8.30 6.39
N GLY A 91 -0.44 -8.00 6.48
CA GLY A 91 0.56 -8.96 6.98
C GLY A 91 0.28 -9.41 8.40
N CYS A 92 -0.10 -8.48 9.29
CA CYS A 92 -0.49 -8.78 10.67
C CYS A 92 -1.70 -9.72 10.74
N VAL A 93 -2.76 -9.41 9.99
CA VAL A 93 -3.98 -10.26 9.94
C VAL A 93 -3.66 -11.66 9.44
N MET A 94 -2.87 -11.77 8.37
CA MET A 94 -2.45 -13.07 7.83
C MET A 94 -1.55 -13.84 8.81
N GLY A 95 -0.65 -13.15 9.52
CA GLY A 95 0.18 -13.74 10.55
C GLY A 95 -0.66 -14.36 11.68
N ASN A 96 -1.63 -13.61 12.18
CA ASN A 96 -2.56 -14.09 13.20
C ASN A 96 -3.38 -15.32 12.72
N TRP A 97 -3.84 -15.27 11.47
CA TRP A 97 -4.64 -16.36 10.91
C TRP A 97 -3.84 -17.64 10.68
N LEU A 98 -2.58 -17.52 10.29
CA LEU A 98 -1.68 -18.64 10.03
C LEU A 98 -0.95 -19.14 11.31
N GLY A 99 -1.14 -18.48 12.46
CA GLY A 99 -0.42 -18.81 13.69
C GLY A 99 1.06 -18.49 13.67
N LEU A 100 1.48 -17.54 12.80
CA LEU A 100 2.85 -17.04 12.71
C LEU A 100 3.00 -15.79 13.60
N SER A 101 4.25 -15.32 13.78
CA SER A 101 4.49 -14.05 14.47
C SER A 101 3.86 -12.88 13.71
N PRO A 102 2.81 -12.22 14.24
CA PRO A 102 2.10 -11.17 13.54
C PRO A 102 2.99 -9.97 13.22
N SER A 103 3.91 -9.61 14.12
CA SER A 103 4.85 -8.50 13.93
C SER A 103 5.81 -8.73 12.77
N ILE A 104 6.37 -9.94 12.64
CA ILE A 104 7.23 -10.28 11.49
C ILE A 104 6.43 -10.30 10.21
N CYS A 105 5.21 -10.85 10.24
CA CYS A 105 4.33 -10.86 9.07
C CYS A 105 3.89 -9.46 8.66
N ALA A 106 3.65 -8.54 9.62
CA ALA A 106 3.36 -7.13 9.37
C ALA A 106 4.55 -6.44 8.68
N ALA A 107 5.76 -6.63 9.18
CA ALA A 107 6.97 -6.08 8.58
C ALA A 107 7.22 -6.61 7.16
N CYS A 108 7.04 -7.92 6.94
CA CYS A 108 7.13 -8.54 5.61
C CYS A 108 6.05 -7.99 4.66
N GLY A 109 4.81 -7.86 5.12
CA GLY A 109 3.70 -7.32 4.34
C GLY A 109 3.95 -5.87 3.94
N MET A 110 4.41 -5.04 4.88
CA MET A 110 4.75 -3.64 4.64
C MET A 110 5.82 -3.50 3.55
N THR A 111 6.94 -4.22 3.68
CA THR A 111 8.06 -4.14 2.74
C THR A 111 7.73 -4.76 1.39
N ALA A 112 6.96 -5.84 1.36
CA ALA A 112 6.48 -6.48 0.13
C ALA A 112 5.55 -5.56 -0.67
N VAL A 113 4.54 -4.94 -0.02
CA VAL A 113 3.64 -4.00 -0.70
C VAL A 113 4.40 -2.80 -1.21
N PHE A 114 5.31 -2.23 -0.43
CA PHE A 114 6.16 -1.13 -0.89
C PHE A 114 6.98 -1.50 -2.12
N CYS A 115 7.63 -2.67 -2.11
CA CYS A 115 8.36 -3.16 -3.28
C CYS A 115 7.45 -3.32 -4.50
N GLY A 116 6.25 -3.86 -4.32
CA GLY A 116 5.29 -4.07 -5.39
C GLY A 116 4.80 -2.78 -6.04
N VAL A 117 4.60 -1.71 -5.25
CA VAL A 117 4.14 -0.40 -5.75
C VAL A 117 5.26 0.43 -6.37
N THR A 118 6.49 0.34 -5.82
CA THR A 118 7.62 1.18 -6.26
C THR A 118 8.53 0.50 -7.27
N ASN A 119 8.48 -0.82 -7.38
CA ASN A 119 9.43 -1.63 -8.17
C ASN A 119 10.91 -1.46 -7.76
N CYS A 120 11.17 -1.17 -6.48
CA CYS A 120 12.51 -0.91 -5.95
C CYS A 120 12.89 -1.95 -4.88
N PRO A 121 13.31 -3.17 -5.27
CA PRO A 121 13.56 -4.25 -4.31
C PRO A 121 14.71 -3.95 -3.34
N ILE A 122 15.81 -3.36 -3.81
CA ILE A 122 16.96 -3.02 -2.95
C ILE A 122 16.55 -2.00 -1.89
N THR A 123 15.87 -0.93 -2.28
CA THR A 123 15.37 0.09 -1.35
C THR A 123 14.41 -0.51 -0.33
N SER A 124 13.53 -1.41 -0.76
CA SER A 124 12.58 -2.08 0.13
C SER A 124 13.27 -2.93 1.20
N ILE A 125 14.33 -3.63 0.84
CA ILE A 125 15.16 -4.41 1.78
C ILE A 125 15.88 -3.49 2.75
N LEU A 126 16.46 -2.38 2.28
CA LEU A 126 17.16 -1.43 3.14
C LEU A 126 16.21 -0.78 4.14
N ILE A 127 15.00 -0.40 3.71
CA ILE A 127 13.95 0.12 4.60
C ILE A 127 13.57 -0.94 5.65
N ALA A 128 13.45 -2.22 5.25
CA ALA A 128 13.17 -3.29 6.20
C ALA A 128 14.26 -3.40 7.28
N PHE A 129 15.52 -3.28 6.91
CA PHE A 129 16.64 -3.34 7.87
C PHE A 129 16.67 -2.13 8.80
N GLU A 130 16.38 -0.95 8.27
CA GLU A 130 16.36 0.28 9.04
C GLU A 130 15.22 0.30 10.07
N MET A 131 14.02 -0.12 9.66
CA MET A 131 12.84 -0.05 10.51
C MET A 131 12.71 -1.23 11.48
N PHE A 132 13.08 -2.44 11.06
CA PHE A 132 12.81 -3.67 11.82
C PHE A 132 14.08 -4.41 12.25
N GLY A 133 15.25 -3.93 11.83
CA GLY A 133 16.54 -4.56 12.12
C GLY A 133 16.75 -5.86 11.35
N PHE A 134 17.83 -6.58 11.74
CA PHE A 134 18.30 -7.75 11.00
C PHE A 134 17.67 -9.09 11.43
N LYS A 135 16.82 -9.12 12.46
CA LYS A 135 16.28 -10.39 12.99
C LYS A 135 15.38 -11.14 12.01
N GLY A 136 14.79 -10.43 11.03
CA GLY A 136 13.87 -11.00 10.03
C GLY A 136 14.41 -11.04 8.60
N VAL A 137 15.71 -10.91 8.37
CA VAL A 137 16.34 -10.73 7.04
C VAL A 137 15.85 -11.74 6.01
N SER A 138 15.89 -13.03 6.34
CA SER A 138 15.48 -14.08 5.40
C SER A 138 14.03 -13.93 4.95
N PHE A 139 13.15 -13.56 5.87
CA PHE A 139 11.73 -13.37 5.57
C PHE A 139 11.52 -12.12 4.70
N TYR A 140 12.21 -11.01 4.98
CA TYR A 140 12.12 -9.79 4.18
C TYR A 140 12.63 -10.02 2.76
N LEU A 141 13.77 -10.70 2.60
CA LEU A 141 14.34 -11.03 1.30
C LEU A 141 13.37 -11.87 0.44
N ILE A 142 12.78 -12.91 1.03
CA ILE A 142 11.80 -13.76 0.34
C ILE A 142 10.56 -12.96 -0.04
N ALA A 143 9.98 -12.22 0.92
CA ALA A 143 8.76 -11.45 0.70
C ALA A 143 8.94 -10.39 -0.39
N VAL A 144 10.04 -9.63 -0.35
CA VAL A 144 10.38 -8.61 -1.34
C VAL A 144 10.64 -9.23 -2.72
N SER A 145 11.36 -10.36 -2.78
CA SER A 145 11.66 -11.04 -4.04
C SER A 145 10.39 -11.55 -4.74
N ILE A 146 9.49 -12.17 -3.99
CA ILE A 146 8.20 -12.66 -4.49
C ILE A 146 7.35 -11.47 -4.95
N SER A 147 7.26 -10.41 -4.15
CA SER A 147 6.50 -9.21 -4.48
C SER A 147 7.03 -8.53 -5.74
N TYR A 148 8.36 -8.40 -5.87
CA TYR A 148 8.98 -7.84 -7.06
C TYR A 148 8.65 -8.64 -8.32
N ALA A 149 8.70 -9.96 -8.24
CA ALA A 149 8.32 -10.83 -9.35
C ALA A 149 6.81 -10.69 -9.67
N ALA A 150 5.94 -10.73 -8.65
CA ALA A 150 4.49 -10.70 -8.82
C ALA A 150 3.95 -9.34 -9.31
N SER A 151 4.61 -8.22 -9.01
CA SER A 151 4.17 -6.87 -9.41
C SER A 151 4.23 -6.62 -10.92
N GLY A 152 4.90 -7.46 -11.68
CA GLY A 152 5.01 -7.32 -13.13
C GLY A 152 5.62 -5.96 -13.54
N TYR A 153 4.96 -5.27 -14.47
CA TYR A 153 5.38 -3.97 -14.99
C TYR A 153 4.47 -2.82 -14.51
N TYR A 154 3.70 -3.04 -13.44
CA TYR A 154 2.87 -2.00 -12.84
C TYR A 154 3.67 -1.28 -11.75
N GLY A 155 3.51 0.04 -11.63
CA GLY A 155 4.21 0.84 -10.63
C GLY A 155 3.51 2.15 -10.37
N LEU A 156 3.85 2.77 -9.24
CA LEU A 156 3.32 4.06 -8.82
C LEU A 156 3.84 5.22 -9.67
N TYR A 157 5.07 5.10 -10.17
CA TYR A 157 5.74 6.15 -10.93
C TYR A 157 5.60 5.93 -12.43
N LYS A 158 4.88 6.83 -13.12
CA LYS A 158 4.62 6.75 -14.57
C LYS A 158 5.88 6.80 -15.42
N ASP A 159 6.88 7.56 -14.96
CA ASP A 159 8.11 7.80 -15.71
C ASP A 159 9.21 6.77 -15.43
N GLN A 160 8.91 5.79 -14.56
CA GLN A 160 9.84 4.70 -14.28
C GLN A 160 9.92 3.75 -15.48
N THR A 161 11.14 3.48 -15.94
CA THR A 161 11.39 2.55 -17.05
C THR A 161 12.02 1.27 -16.52
N ILE A 162 11.42 0.13 -16.82
CA ILE A 162 11.97 -1.18 -16.53
C ILE A 162 12.74 -1.64 -17.78
N VAL A 163 14.07 -1.64 -17.68
CA VAL A 163 14.99 -1.90 -18.78
C VAL A 163 15.07 -3.38 -19.10
N TYR A 164 15.15 -4.24 -18.07
CA TYR A 164 15.24 -5.68 -18.21
C TYR A 164 13.99 -6.38 -17.73
N SER A 165 13.65 -7.48 -18.37
CA SER A 165 12.52 -8.30 -17.93
C SER A 165 12.77 -8.89 -16.54
N LYS A 166 11.75 -8.88 -15.68
CA LYS A 166 11.80 -9.49 -14.35
C LYS A 166 11.84 -11.02 -14.37
N TYR A 167 11.46 -11.64 -15.49
CA TYR A 167 11.29 -13.10 -15.60
C TYR A 167 12.31 -13.76 -16.49
N LYS A 168 12.90 -13.04 -17.46
CA LYS A 168 13.83 -13.57 -18.45
C LYS A 168 14.97 -12.60 -18.67
N ALA A 169 16.17 -13.07 -18.92
CA ALA A 169 17.32 -12.25 -19.27
C ALA A 169 17.14 -11.61 -20.67
N LYS A 170 16.15 -10.71 -20.80
CA LYS A 170 15.81 -10.03 -22.06
C LYS A 170 15.65 -8.54 -21.81
N TYR A 171 16.23 -7.74 -22.70
CA TYR A 171 16.01 -6.31 -22.76
C TYR A 171 14.57 -6.00 -23.19
N VAL A 172 13.82 -5.22 -22.41
CA VAL A 172 12.40 -4.96 -22.64
C VAL A 172 12.09 -3.49 -22.81
N ASN A 173 12.78 -2.61 -22.10
CA ASN A 173 12.63 -1.14 -22.12
C ASN A 173 11.15 -0.69 -22.11
N LYS A 174 10.42 -1.09 -21.09
CA LYS A 174 8.99 -0.73 -20.92
C LYS A 174 8.81 0.32 -19.82
N HIS A 175 8.02 1.33 -20.13
CA HIS A 175 7.51 2.22 -19.08
C HIS A 175 6.53 1.46 -18.18
N THR A 176 6.56 1.79 -16.89
CA THR A 176 5.59 1.23 -15.94
C THR A 176 4.18 1.63 -16.32
N ARG A 177 3.25 0.69 -16.19
CA ARG A 177 1.82 0.95 -16.36
C ARG A 177 1.25 1.44 -15.03
N PHE A 178 0.46 2.48 -15.10
CA PHE A 178 -0.23 3.05 -13.94
C PHE A 178 -1.68 2.59 -13.87
#